data_ad57d424c9091ad75386da249c01929d
#
_entry.id   ad57d424c9091ad75386da249c01929d
#
_cell.length_a   1.000
_cell.length_b   1.000
_cell.length_c   1.000
_cell.angle_alpha   90.00
_cell.angle_beta   90.00
_cell.angle_gamma   90.00
#
_symmetry.space_group_name_H-M   'P 1'
#
loop_
_entity.id
_entity.type
_entity.pdbx_description
1 polymer ?
#
loop_
_entity_poly.entity_id
_entity_poly.type
_entity_poly.pdbx_seq_one_letter_code
_entity_poly.pdbx_strand_id
1 'polypeptide(L)'
;MKEFKVLMVDDEEDFVKTLAERMQMRDLDSDVALSGEAALQIVEDQIPDVMVLDLKMPGIDGMEVLRRVRKAYPQVQVVILTGHGSEKDEAEARRLGAFAYLQKPVDIEKLIITLKNAYKKKMEDTMVAATFAEAGEFQTARDIMDEEKKDK
;
A
#
# COMPACT_ATOMS: atom_id res chain seq x y z
N MET A 1 -7.10 20.37 -1.35
CA MET A 1 -7.05 19.15 -0.53
C MET A 1 -5.63 18.64 -0.47
N LYS A 2 -5.19 18.26 0.71
CA LYS A 2 -3.84 17.74 0.84
C LYS A 2 -3.73 16.36 0.21
N GLU A 3 -2.73 16.21 -0.61
CA GLU A 3 -2.42 14.95 -1.25
C GLU A 3 -1.89 13.94 -0.23
N PHE A 4 -2.07 12.67 -0.50
CA PHE A 4 -1.42 11.62 0.26
C PHE A 4 -0.19 11.10 -0.51
N LYS A 5 0.69 10.41 0.20
CA LYS A 5 1.96 9.95 -0.37
C LYS A 5 1.80 8.59 -1.03
N VAL A 6 2.16 8.49 -2.30
CA VAL A 6 2.11 7.26 -3.07
C VAL A 6 3.52 6.86 -3.46
N LEU A 7 3.86 5.58 -3.25
CA LEU A 7 5.09 4.99 -3.76
C LEU A 7 4.72 3.96 -4.81
N MET A 8 5.25 4.12 -6.04
CA MET A 8 5.04 3.14 -7.11
C MET A 8 6.29 2.30 -7.28
N VAL A 9 6.12 0.98 -7.31
CA VAL A 9 7.20 0.01 -7.35
C VAL A 9 7.01 -0.88 -8.56
N ASP A 10 7.90 -0.76 -9.55
CA ASP A 10 7.83 -1.50 -10.80
C ASP A 10 9.17 -1.39 -11.52
N ASP A 11 9.71 -2.49 -12.02
CA ASP A 11 10.99 -2.49 -12.71
C ASP A 11 10.90 -2.03 -14.18
N GLU A 12 9.68 -1.91 -14.70
CA GLU A 12 9.43 -1.37 -16.04
C GLU A 12 9.46 0.16 -15.98
N GLU A 13 10.67 0.72 -16.13
CA GLU A 13 10.89 2.16 -15.88
C GLU A 13 9.99 3.07 -16.72
N ASP A 14 9.89 2.80 -18.03
CA ASP A 14 9.07 3.64 -18.91
C ASP A 14 7.60 3.59 -18.52
N PHE A 15 7.11 2.41 -18.19
CA PHE A 15 5.72 2.24 -17.77
C PHE A 15 5.42 3.04 -16.49
N VAL A 16 6.24 2.86 -15.46
CA VAL A 16 5.97 3.46 -14.16
C VAL A 16 6.16 4.97 -14.17
N LYS A 17 7.12 5.47 -14.95
CA LYS A 17 7.34 6.92 -15.07
C LYS A 17 6.19 7.58 -15.84
N THR A 18 5.71 6.93 -16.91
CA THR A 18 4.56 7.45 -17.65
C THR A 18 3.32 7.48 -16.74
N LEU A 19 3.13 6.42 -15.96
CA LEU A 19 2.00 6.36 -15.03
C LEU A 19 2.09 7.45 -13.97
N ALA A 20 3.29 7.69 -13.43
CA ALA A 20 3.53 8.76 -12.45
C ALA A 20 3.19 10.13 -13.03
N GLU A 21 3.58 10.39 -14.28
CA GLU A 21 3.27 11.64 -14.95
C GLU A 21 1.77 11.83 -15.13
N ARG A 22 1.06 10.78 -15.52
CA ARG A 22 -0.41 10.83 -15.67
C ARG A 22 -1.11 11.10 -14.36
N MET A 23 -0.62 10.50 -13.28
CA MET A 23 -1.18 10.75 -11.95
C MET A 23 -0.91 12.19 -11.51
N GLN A 24 0.28 12.70 -11.77
CA GLN A 24 0.63 14.09 -11.45
C GLN A 24 -0.29 15.09 -12.16
N MET A 25 -0.65 14.81 -13.41
CA MET A 25 -1.60 15.65 -14.15
C MET A 25 -2.99 15.67 -13.50
N ARG A 26 -3.27 14.76 -12.60
CA ARG A 26 -4.53 14.68 -11.84
C ARG A 26 -4.30 15.00 -10.37
N ASP A 27 -3.27 15.79 -10.09
CA ASP A 27 -2.93 16.31 -8.77
C ASP A 27 -2.59 15.22 -7.74
N LEU A 28 -2.02 14.12 -8.20
CA LEU A 28 -1.55 13.05 -7.32
C LEU A 28 -0.09 12.73 -7.62
N ASP A 29 0.79 13.24 -6.77
CA ASP A 29 2.23 13.01 -6.90
C ASP A 29 2.60 11.64 -6.35
N SER A 30 3.67 11.06 -6.92
CA SER A 30 4.17 9.77 -6.46
C SER A 30 5.69 9.73 -6.55
N ASP A 31 6.28 8.92 -5.67
CA ASP A 31 7.67 8.52 -5.78
C ASP A 31 7.72 7.18 -6.52
N VAL A 32 8.85 6.88 -7.13
CA VAL A 32 9.02 5.66 -7.92
C VAL A 32 10.24 4.89 -7.43
N ALA A 33 10.07 3.59 -7.23
CA ALA A 33 11.15 2.65 -6.96
C ALA A 33 11.16 1.61 -8.09
N LEU A 34 12.34 1.29 -8.59
CA LEU A 34 12.49 0.37 -9.73
C LEU A 34 12.85 -1.05 -9.30
N SER A 35 12.86 -1.31 -8.01
CA SER A 35 13.13 -2.65 -7.46
C SER A 35 12.51 -2.78 -6.09
N GLY A 36 12.36 -4.03 -5.63
CA GLY A 36 11.88 -4.30 -4.28
C GLY A 36 12.81 -3.76 -3.21
N GLU A 37 14.11 -3.90 -3.43
CA GLU A 37 15.13 -3.42 -2.51
C GLU A 37 15.06 -1.89 -2.35
N ALA A 38 14.94 -1.17 -3.49
CA ALA A 38 14.80 0.28 -3.48
C ALA A 38 13.52 0.70 -2.77
N ALA A 39 12.44 -0.04 -3.00
CA ALA A 39 11.16 0.25 -2.36
C ALA A 39 11.26 0.12 -0.84
N LEU A 40 11.86 -0.95 -0.34
CA LEU A 40 12.01 -1.16 1.09
C LEU A 40 12.86 -0.07 1.74
N GLN A 41 13.90 0.41 1.04
CA GLN A 41 14.71 1.51 1.53
C GLN A 41 13.92 2.81 1.61
N ILE A 42 13.12 3.11 0.59
CA ILE A 42 12.31 4.32 0.58
C ILE A 42 11.26 4.28 1.70
N VAL A 43 10.61 3.13 1.91
CA VAL A 43 9.61 2.96 2.98
C VAL A 43 10.25 3.21 4.34
N GLU A 44 11.47 2.73 4.56
CA GLU A 44 12.18 2.95 5.81
C GLU A 44 12.48 4.43 6.04
N ASP A 45 12.91 5.14 4.99
CA ASP A 45 13.28 6.55 5.08
C ASP A 45 12.05 7.47 5.15
N GLN A 46 11.00 7.15 4.40
CA GLN A 46 9.80 7.97 4.33
C GLN A 46 8.58 7.09 4.05
N ILE A 47 7.86 6.75 5.11
CA ILE A 47 6.72 5.83 5.03
C ILE A 47 5.61 6.42 4.14
N PRO A 48 5.23 5.73 3.04
CA PRO A 48 4.13 6.20 2.19
C PRO A 48 2.77 5.87 2.82
N ASP A 49 1.73 6.51 2.31
CA ASP A 49 0.36 6.17 2.69
C ASP A 49 -0.14 4.95 1.91
N VAL A 50 0.15 4.92 0.61
CA VAL A 50 -0.28 3.87 -0.30
C VAL A 50 0.89 3.47 -1.20
N MET A 51 1.05 2.18 -1.40
CA MET A 51 2.06 1.63 -2.32
C MET A 51 1.35 0.95 -3.48
N VAL A 52 1.79 1.23 -4.71
CA VAL A 52 1.39 0.49 -5.92
C VAL A 52 2.55 -0.43 -6.25
N LEU A 53 2.30 -1.73 -6.32
CA LEU A 53 3.37 -2.72 -6.33
C LEU A 53 3.16 -3.77 -7.43
N ASP A 54 4.16 -3.96 -8.28
CA ASP A 54 4.18 -5.06 -9.23
C ASP A 54 4.69 -6.33 -8.54
N LEU A 55 4.11 -7.46 -8.89
CA LEU A 55 4.49 -8.75 -8.29
C LEU A 55 5.74 -9.35 -8.91
N LYS A 56 5.95 -9.16 -10.21
CA LYS A 56 7.04 -9.82 -10.94
C LYS A 56 8.18 -8.85 -11.18
N MET A 57 9.21 -8.94 -10.36
CA MET A 57 10.41 -8.13 -10.46
C MET A 57 11.63 -8.99 -10.18
N PRO A 58 12.78 -8.69 -10.79
CA PRO A 58 14.03 -9.38 -10.42
C PRO A 58 14.47 -9.00 -9.00
N GLY A 59 15.23 -9.89 -8.37
CA GLY A 59 15.65 -9.69 -7.00
C GLY A 59 14.54 -10.05 -6.03
N ILE A 60 14.28 -9.19 -5.06
CA ILE A 60 13.14 -9.38 -4.15
C ILE A 60 11.86 -9.14 -4.93
N ASP A 61 11.01 -10.16 -5.04
CA ASP A 61 9.78 -10.03 -5.80
C ASP A 61 8.72 -9.25 -5.02
N GLY A 62 7.65 -8.85 -5.73
CA GLY A 62 6.61 -8.01 -5.14
C GLY A 62 5.86 -8.70 -4.01
N MET A 63 5.69 -10.02 -4.07
CA MET A 63 5.00 -10.75 -3.00
C MET A 63 5.77 -10.65 -1.68
N GLU A 64 7.09 -10.72 -1.74
CA GLU A 64 7.93 -10.57 -0.55
C GLU A 64 7.92 -9.14 -0.04
N VAL A 65 7.93 -8.14 -0.94
CA VAL A 65 7.80 -6.74 -0.55
C VAL A 65 6.47 -6.53 0.19
N LEU A 66 5.39 -7.05 -0.37
CA LEU A 66 4.06 -6.96 0.25
C LEU A 66 4.07 -7.55 1.66
N ARG A 67 4.61 -8.75 1.81
CA ARG A 67 4.68 -9.43 3.10
C ARG A 67 5.43 -8.58 4.13
N ARG A 68 6.60 -8.07 3.75
CA ARG A 68 7.45 -7.28 4.65
C ARG A 68 6.80 -5.95 5.03
N VAL A 69 6.23 -5.25 4.05
CA VAL A 69 5.62 -3.94 4.29
C VAL A 69 4.39 -4.08 5.19
N ARG A 70 3.52 -5.04 4.92
CA ARG A 70 2.32 -5.22 5.73
C ARG A 70 2.64 -5.65 7.16
N LYS A 71 3.72 -6.40 7.35
CA LYS A 71 4.15 -6.83 8.68
C LYS A 71 4.78 -5.68 9.47
N ALA A 72 5.70 -4.94 8.83
CA ALA A 72 6.47 -3.90 9.52
C ALA A 72 5.73 -2.55 9.58
N TYR A 73 4.89 -2.25 8.59
CA TYR A 73 4.19 -0.97 8.47
C TYR A 73 2.72 -1.21 8.15
N PRO A 74 1.94 -1.73 9.10
CA PRO A 74 0.55 -2.15 8.83
C PRO A 74 -0.38 -1.00 8.40
N GLN A 75 0.02 0.25 8.62
CA GLN A 75 -0.76 1.40 8.16
C GLN A 75 -0.60 1.67 6.66
N VAL A 76 0.45 1.14 6.03
CA VAL A 76 0.65 1.32 4.58
C VAL A 76 -0.31 0.41 3.83
N GLN A 77 -1.15 0.99 2.98
CA GLN A 77 -2.04 0.21 2.14
C GLN A 77 -1.33 -0.15 0.85
N VAL A 78 -1.47 -1.40 0.41
CA VAL A 78 -0.78 -1.88 -0.79
C VAL A 78 -1.81 -2.25 -1.85
N VAL A 79 -1.65 -1.67 -3.04
CA VAL A 79 -2.44 -1.98 -4.24
C VAL A 79 -1.51 -2.69 -5.21
N ILE A 80 -1.85 -3.92 -5.58
CA ILE A 80 -1.08 -4.67 -6.57
C ILE A 80 -1.49 -4.22 -7.97
N LEU A 81 -0.50 -3.97 -8.83
CA LEU A 81 -0.72 -3.66 -10.24
C LEU A 81 0.28 -4.48 -11.05
N THR A 82 -0.18 -5.54 -11.70
CA THR A 82 0.69 -6.49 -12.36
C THR A 82 0.13 -6.96 -13.70
N GLY A 83 1.01 -7.26 -14.65
CA GLY A 83 0.62 -7.83 -15.93
C GLY A 83 0.78 -9.35 -16.00
N HIS A 84 1.31 -9.95 -14.95
CA HIS A 84 1.72 -11.36 -14.97
C HIS A 84 1.17 -12.16 -13.79
N GLY A 85 0.13 -11.68 -13.15
CA GLY A 85 -0.44 -12.38 -12.01
C GLY A 85 -1.47 -13.44 -12.42
N SER A 86 -1.59 -14.46 -11.60
CA SER A 86 -2.59 -15.51 -11.74
C SER A 86 -3.65 -15.35 -10.64
N GLU A 87 -4.73 -16.17 -10.71
CA GLU A 87 -5.72 -16.19 -9.64
C GLU A 87 -5.09 -16.61 -8.31
N LYS A 88 -4.12 -17.52 -8.37
CA LYS A 88 -3.38 -17.95 -7.18
C LYS A 88 -2.58 -16.80 -6.60
N ASP A 89 -1.93 -16.01 -7.45
CA ASP A 89 -1.18 -14.82 -7.01
C ASP A 89 -2.12 -13.80 -6.37
N GLU A 90 -3.29 -13.60 -6.96
CA GLU A 90 -4.28 -12.69 -6.38
C GLU A 90 -4.73 -13.14 -5.00
N ALA A 91 -5.06 -14.42 -4.85
CA ALA A 91 -5.48 -14.96 -3.56
C ALA A 91 -4.39 -14.80 -2.51
N GLU A 92 -3.12 -15.07 -2.88
CA GLU A 92 -1.99 -14.93 -1.98
C GLU A 92 -1.77 -13.47 -1.58
N ALA A 93 -1.85 -12.55 -2.55
CA ALA A 93 -1.68 -11.14 -2.26
C ALA A 93 -2.76 -10.63 -1.29
N ARG A 94 -4.01 -11.03 -1.49
CA ARG A 94 -5.10 -10.64 -0.60
C ARG A 94 -4.92 -11.26 0.79
N ARG A 95 -4.46 -12.50 0.87
CA ARG A 95 -4.17 -13.17 2.13
C ARG A 95 -3.08 -12.42 2.91
N LEU A 96 -2.09 -11.87 2.20
CA LEU A 96 -1.00 -11.09 2.81
C LEU A 96 -1.40 -9.65 3.12
N GLY A 97 -2.61 -9.25 2.81
CA GLY A 97 -3.14 -7.96 3.21
C GLY A 97 -3.16 -6.89 2.12
N ALA A 98 -3.05 -7.26 0.84
CA ALA A 98 -3.21 -6.28 -0.23
C ALA A 98 -4.62 -5.70 -0.21
N PHE A 99 -4.73 -4.40 -0.34
CA PHE A 99 -6.02 -3.70 -0.38
C PHE A 99 -6.78 -4.00 -1.66
N ALA A 100 -6.06 -4.05 -2.78
CA ALA A 100 -6.67 -4.31 -4.09
C ALA A 100 -5.67 -5.00 -5.00
N TYR A 101 -6.18 -5.65 -6.04
CA TYR A 101 -5.38 -6.36 -7.04
C TYR A 101 -5.88 -5.94 -8.42
N LEU A 102 -5.03 -5.27 -9.18
CA LEU A 102 -5.37 -4.75 -10.50
C LEU A 102 -4.43 -5.33 -11.54
N GLN A 103 -4.96 -5.53 -12.75
CA GLN A 103 -4.18 -6.04 -13.87
C GLN A 103 -3.81 -4.93 -14.85
N LYS A 104 -2.61 -5.00 -15.41
CA LYS A 104 -2.18 -4.12 -16.49
C LYS A 104 -2.79 -4.60 -17.81
N PRO A 105 -3.18 -3.70 -18.72
CA PRO A 105 -3.18 -2.25 -18.57
C PRO A 105 -4.32 -1.80 -17.67
N VAL A 106 -4.10 -0.76 -16.89
CA VAL A 106 -5.11 -0.23 -15.99
C VAL A 106 -5.56 1.14 -16.50
N ASP A 107 -6.87 1.39 -16.41
CA ASP A 107 -7.42 2.71 -16.64
C ASP A 107 -6.97 3.65 -15.52
N ILE A 108 -6.42 4.82 -15.89
CA ILE A 108 -5.86 5.75 -14.91
C ILE A 108 -6.91 6.21 -13.90
N GLU A 109 -8.16 6.42 -14.34
CA GLU A 109 -9.21 6.84 -13.42
C GLU A 109 -9.53 5.74 -12.40
N LYS A 110 -9.56 4.48 -12.84
CA LYS A 110 -9.76 3.36 -11.95
C LYS A 110 -8.64 3.24 -10.93
N LEU A 111 -7.39 3.43 -11.38
CA LEU A 111 -6.25 3.39 -10.47
C LEU A 111 -6.37 4.48 -9.41
N ILE A 112 -6.64 5.71 -9.82
CA ILE A 112 -6.74 6.84 -8.89
C ILE A 112 -7.86 6.62 -7.87
N ILE A 113 -9.02 6.15 -8.32
CA ILE A 113 -10.13 5.84 -7.42
C ILE A 113 -9.71 4.78 -6.41
N THR A 114 -9.03 3.73 -6.87
CA THR A 114 -8.55 2.67 -5.98
C THR A 114 -7.57 3.21 -4.95
N LEU A 115 -6.63 4.07 -5.37
CA LEU A 115 -5.66 4.67 -4.46
C LEU A 115 -6.33 5.56 -3.41
N LYS A 116 -7.32 6.35 -3.83
CA LYS A 116 -8.08 7.19 -2.91
C LYS A 116 -8.87 6.35 -1.91
N ASN A 117 -9.45 5.24 -2.35
CA ASN A 117 -10.15 4.33 -1.46
C ASN A 117 -9.19 3.66 -0.47
N ALA A 118 -7.99 3.30 -0.91
CA ALA A 118 -6.97 2.74 -0.03
C ALA A 118 -6.55 3.75 1.04
N TYR A 119 -6.35 5.00 0.64
CA TYR A 119 -6.02 6.05 1.59
C TYR A 119 -7.15 6.27 2.59
N LYS A 120 -8.39 6.26 2.12
CA LYS A 120 -9.57 6.38 2.97
C LYS A 120 -9.59 5.25 4.01
N LYS A 121 -9.30 4.02 3.60
CA LYS A 121 -9.23 2.88 4.50
C LYS A 121 -8.16 3.10 5.58
N LYS A 122 -6.98 3.58 5.20
CA LYS A 122 -5.91 3.91 6.14
C LYS A 122 -6.39 4.94 7.17
N MET A 123 -7.05 6.00 6.70
CA MET A 123 -7.53 7.06 7.59
C MET A 123 -8.62 6.57 8.53
N GLU A 124 -9.53 5.74 8.06
CA GLU A 124 -10.57 5.15 8.89
C GLU A 124 -9.97 4.31 10.01
N ASP A 125 -8.99 3.46 9.68
CA ASP A 125 -8.33 2.62 10.69
C ASP A 125 -7.61 3.47 11.73
N THR A 126 -6.96 4.55 11.30
CA THR A 126 -6.28 5.47 12.20
C THR A 126 -7.27 6.22 13.10
N MET A 127 -8.41 6.64 12.55
CA MET A 127 -9.44 7.38 13.28
C MET A 127 -10.12 6.52 14.34
N VAL A 128 -10.34 5.24 14.09
CA VAL A 128 -10.92 4.34 15.09
C VAL A 128 -10.03 4.30 16.34
N ALA A 129 -8.72 4.11 16.16
CA ALA A 129 -7.79 4.10 17.28
C ALA A 129 -7.77 5.44 18.03
N ALA A 130 -7.75 6.56 17.29
CA ALA A 130 -7.74 7.89 17.88
C ALA A 130 -9.04 8.17 18.66
N THR A 131 -10.17 7.72 18.14
CA THR A 131 -11.48 7.92 18.80
C THR A 131 -11.51 7.25 20.16
N PHE A 132 -11.02 6.02 20.27
CA PHE A 132 -10.93 5.35 21.57
C PHE A 132 -10.07 6.12 22.53
N ALA A 133 -8.92 6.63 22.11
CA ALA A 133 -8.03 7.40 22.97
C ALA A 133 -8.68 8.70 23.43
N GLU A 134 -9.29 9.44 22.51
CA GLU A 134 -9.91 10.75 22.80
C GLU A 134 -11.13 10.65 23.70
N ALA A 135 -11.84 9.54 23.65
CA ALA A 135 -12.99 9.32 24.51
C ALA A 135 -12.62 9.05 25.97
N GLY A 136 -11.32 9.05 26.30
CA GLY A 136 -10.86 8.77 27.64
C GLY A 136 -10.87 7.28 27.99
N GLU A 137 -11.00 6.44 27.00
CA GLU A 137 -11.05 5.00 27.18
C GLU A 137 -9.68 4.35 26.92
N PHE A 138 -8.62 5.02 27.36
CA PHE A 138 -7.26 4.53 27.20
C PHE A 138 -7.09 3.13 27.75
N GLN A 139 -7.65 2.86 28.93
CA GLN A 139 -7.52 1.56 29.54
C GLN A 139 -8.23 0.50 28.71
N THR A 140 -9.45 0.78 28.28
CA THR A 140 -10.23 -0.15 27.45
C THR A 140 -9.53 -0.43 26.13
N ALA A 141 -9.05 0.62 25.45
CA ALA A 141 -8.33 0.47 24.18
C ALA A 141 -7.04 -0.34 24.37
N ARG A 142 -6.32 -0.06 25.44
CA ARG A 142 -5.10 -0.78 25.78
C ARG A 142 -5.38 -2.25 26.06
N ASP A 143 -6.42 -2.53 26.82
CA ASP A 143 -6.80 -3.90 27.15
C ASP A 143 -7.17 -4.70 25.91
N ILE A 144 -7.90 -4.10 24.96
CA ILE A 144 -8.24 -4.73 23.69
C ILE A 144 -6.96 -5.05 22.88
N MET A 145 -6.05 -4.09 22.80
CA MET A 145 -4.78 -4.30 22.09
C MET A 145 -3.94 -5.39 22.74
N ASP A 146 -3.90 -5.45 24.06
CA ASP A 146 -3.14 -6.46 24.80
C ASP A 146 -3.75 -7.85 24.59
N GLU A 147 -5.08 -7.96 24.56
CA GLU A 147 -5.76 -9.21 24.26
C GLU A 147 -5.43 -9.72 22.87
N GLU A 148 -5.45 -8.84 21.87
CA GLU A 148 -5.08 -9.20 20.50
C GLU A 148 -3.65 -9.72 20.42
N LYS A 149 -2.74 -9.12 21.16
CA LYS A 149 -1.34 -9.57 21.21
C LYS A 149 -1.21 -10.93 21.86
N LYS A 150 -2.01 -11.22 22.89
CA LYS A 150 -1.98 -12.51 23.59
C LYS A 150 -2.51 -13.65 22.73
N ASP A 151 -3.44 -13.35 21.83
CA ASP A 151 -4.06 -14.35 20.95
C ASP A 151 -3.20 -14.68 19.74
N LYS A 152 -2.06 -14.03 19.58
CA LYS A 152 -1.12 -14.28 18.49
C LYS A 152 0.09 -15.12 19.01
#